data_3b585a3cfaab7becc90291e53f3bdefd
#
_entry.id   3b585a3cfaab7becc90291e53f3bdefd
#
_cell.length_a   1.000
_cell.length_b   1.000
_cell.length_c   1.000
_cell.angle_alpha   90.00
_cell.angle_beta   90.00
_cell.angle_gamma   90.00
#
_symmetry.space_group_name_H-M   'P 1'
#
loop_
_entity.id
_entity.type
_entity.pdbx_description
1 polymer ?
#
loop_
_entity_poly.entity_id
_entity_poly.type
_entity_poly.pdbx_seq_one_letter_code
_entity_poly.pdbx_strand_id
1 'polypeptide(L)'
;AAMENGADKIRINPGNIGSRERVRAVVDCARERDIPIRVGVNSGSLEKDILARYGGVTAEGLVESAMDKVHMIQEMQYDNLVISIKSSDVLMCIRAHELIADRTDLPLHVGITEAGTVKKGTIRSAVGLGAILSQGIGDTIRVSLTGDPVEEVEVAKEILSSLGLRRSGIHVVSCPTCGRTSIDLIGLANQVEELTA
;
A
#
# COMPACT_ATOMS: atom_id res chain seq x y z
N ALA A 1 8.89 13.35 -19.21
CA ALA A 1 8.58 14.62 -18.48
C ALA A 1 8.87 14.50 -16.98
N ALA A 2 8.17 13.65 -16.16
CA ALA A 2 8.37 13.62 -14.69
C ALA A 2 9.82 13.29 -14.30
N MET A 3 10.39 12.22 -14.84
CA MET A 3 11.77 11.80 -14.59
C MET A 3 12.80 12.84 -15.05
N GLU A 4 12.55 13.53 -16.16
CA GLU A 4 13.40 14.60 -16.67
C GLU A 4 13.36 15.86 -15.78
N ASN A 5 12.32 15.99 -14.97
CA ASN A 5 12.14 17.09 -14.02
C ASN A 5 12.40 16.69 -12.56
N GLY A 6 13.17 15.61 -12.33
CA GLY A 6 13.70 15.27 -11.02
C GLY A 6 12.82 14.37 -10.16
N ALA A 7 11.92 13.59 -10.75
CA ALA A 7 11.20 12.57 -9.98
C ALA A 7 12.12 11.40 -9.63
N ASP A 8 12.26 11.08 -8.35
CA ASP A 8 13.10 9.99 -7.83
C ASP A 8 12.50 8.59 -7.97
N LYS A 9 11.21 8.51 -8.23
CA LYS A 9 10.46 7.25 -8.46
C LYS A 9 9.23 7.54 -9.30
N ILE A 10 8.89 6.63 -10.19
CA ILE A 10 7.63 6.69 -10.93
C ILE A 10 6.75 5.47 -10.67
N ARG A 11 5.45 5.67 -10.80
CA ARG A 11 4.49 4.57 -10.79
C ARG A 11 3.83 4.44 -12.14
N ILE A 12 3.83 3.25 -12.70
CA ILE A 12 3.11 2.93 -13.93
C ILE A 12 2.19 1.73 -13.73
N ASN A 13 1.17 1.66 -14.59
CA ASN A 13 0.48 0.43 -14.90
C ASN A 13 0.75 0.15 -16.39
N PRO A 14 1.67 -0.78 -16.73
CA PRO A 14 2.04 -1.04 -18.11
C PRO A 14 0.83 -1.36 -19.02
N GLY A 15 -0.19 -2.03 -18.50
CA GLY A 15 -1.42 -2.30 -19.23
C GLY A 15 -2.21 -1.05 -19.66
N ASN A 16 -2.04 0.07 -18.95
CA ASN A 16 -2.73 1.33 -19.26
C ASN A 16 -1.90 2.28 -20.14
N ILE A 17 -0.60 2.02 -20.32
CA ILE A 17 0.26 2.86 -21.18
C ILE A 17 -0.02 2.63 -22.67
N GLY A 18 -0.53 1.46 -23.00
CA GLY A 18 -0.95 1.09 -24.35
C GLY A 18 0.02 0.13 -25.02
N SER A 19 1.05 0.62 -25.73
CA SER A 19 1.93 -0.27 -26.48
C SER A 19 3.22 -0.60 -25.73
N ARG A 20 3.84 -1.74 -26.11
CA ARG A 20 5.13 -2.18 -25.56
C ARG A 20 6.26 -1.17 -25.83
N GLU A 21 6.20 -0.46 -26.94
CA GLU A 21 7.17 0.59 -27.31
C GLU A 21 7.09 1.77 -26.34
N ARG A 22 5.89 2.15 -25.92
CA ARG A 22 5.70 3.22 -24.91
C ARG A 22 6.21 2.81 -23.54
N VAL A 23 5.98 1.55 -23.14
CA VAL A 23 6.56 1.01 -21.91
C VAL A 23 8.10 1.03 -22.00
N ARG A 24 8.68 0.59 -23.13
CA ARG A 24 10.12 0.64 -23.35
C ARG A 24 10.68 2.04 -23.22
N ALA A 25 10.05 3.04 -23.82
CA ALA A 25 10.51 4.44 -23.70
C ALA A 25 10.53 4.92 -22.24
N VAL A 26 9.57 4.48 -21.41
CA VAL A 26 9.56 4.79 -19.99
C VAL A 26 10.70 4.06 -19.26
N VAL A 27 10.92 2.78 -19.56
CA VAL A 27 11.99 1.95 -18.97
C VAL A 27 13.37 2.49 -19.35
N ASP A 28 13.59 2.87 -20.60
CA ASP A 28 14.86 3.42 -21.07
C ASP A 28 15.18 4.75 -20.35
N CYS A 29 14.18 5.63 -20.22
CA CYS A 29 14.34 6.88 -19.48
C CYS A 29 14.62 6.64 -17.98
N ALA A 30 14.00 5.63 -17.37
CA ALA A 30 14.24 5.25 -15.97
C ALA A 30 15.66 4.67 -15.79
N ARG A 31 16.11 3.83 -16.73
CA ARG A 31 17.45 3.23 -16.74
C ARG A 31 18.56 4.28 -16.82
N GLU A 32 18.42 5.26 -17.72
CA GLU A 32 19.39 6.35 -17.87
C GLU A 32 19.60 7.17 -16.59
N ARG A 33 18.64 7.15 -15.68
CA ARG A 33 18.62 7.96 -14.44
C ARG A 33 18.63 7.13 -13.16
N ASP A 34 18.70 5.81 -13.30
CA ASP A 34 18.59 4.84 -12.19
C ASP A 34 17.34 5.05 -11.30
N ILE A 35 16.20 5.36 -11.92
CA ILE A 35 14.96 5.69 -11.24
C ILE A 35 14.09 4.43 -11.07
N PRO A 36 13.77 4.00 -9.84
CA PRO A 36 12.93 2.84 -9.61
C PRO A 36 11.51 3.00 -10.20
N ILE A 37 11.03 1.94 -10.82
CA ILE A 37 9.67 1.86 -11.37
C ILE A 37 8.78 1.06 -10.45
N ARG A 38 7.71 1.66 -9.95
CA ARG A 38 6.66 0.94 -9.25
C ARG A 38 5.59 0.45 -10.23
N VAL A 39 5.54 -0.86 -10.40
CA VAL A 39 4.51 -1.55 -11.17
C VAL A 39 3.25 -1.63 -10.33
N GLY A 40 2.18 -0.97 -10.76
CA GLY A 40 0.94 -0.86 -10.00
C GLY A 40 -0.22 -1.59 -10.64
N VAL A 41 -0.82 -2.54 -9.92
CA VAL A 41 -2.04 -3.25 -10.30
C VAL A 41 -3.14 -2.92 -9.31
N ASN A 42 -4.34 -2.63 -9.80
CA ASN A 42 -5.51 -2.37 -8.98
C ASN A 42 -6.66 -3.30 -9.40
N SER A 43 -7.49 -3.72 -8.45
CA SER A 43 -8.67 -4.55 -8.71
C SER A 43 -9.64 -3.95 -9.73
N GLY A 44 -9.77 -2.61 -9.75
CA GLY A 44 -10.65 -1.91 -10.71
C GLY A 44 -10.10 -1.78 -12.14
N SER A 45 -8.87 -2.23 -12.41
CA SER A 45 -8.22 -2.10 -13.73
C SER A 45 -7.52 -3.37 -14.18
N LEU A 46 -8.05 -4.53 -13.76
CA LEU A 46 -7.53 -5.83 -14.18
C LEU A 46 -7.86 -6.12 -15.65
N GLU A 47 -6.97 -6.79 -16.35
CA GLU A 47 -7.10 -7.12 -17.77
C GLU A 47 -8.29 -8.07 -18.04
N LYS A 48 -8.96 -7.89 -19.19
CA LYS A 48 -10.16 -8.66 -19.54
C LYS A 48 -9.92 -10.17 -19.69
N ASP A 49 -8.75 -10.54 -20.18
CA ASP A 49 -8.34 -11.93 -20.34
C ASP A 49 -8.08 -12.61 -18.97
N ILE A 50 -7.48 -11.89 -18.01
CA ILE A 50 -7.32 -12.36 -16.64
C ILE A 50 -8.69 -12.49 -15.96
N LEU A 51 -9.56 -11.48 -16.09
CA LEU A 51 -10.93 -11.55 -15.58
C LEU A 51 -11.70 -12.75 -16.12
N ALA A 52 -11.55 -13.06 -17.42
CA ALA A 52 -12.21 -14.21 -18.05
C ALA A 52 -11.63 -15.54 -17.52
N ARG A 53 -10.32 -15.62 -17.33
CA ARG A 53 -9.62 -16.82 -16.84
C ARG A 53 -9.98 -17.17 -15.41
N TYR A 54 -10.09 -16.17 -14.54
CA TYR A 54 -10.38 -16.36 -13.11
C TYR A 54 -11.87 -16.20 -12.74
N GLY A 55 -12.73 -15.93 -13.73
CA GLY A 55 -14.17 -15.74 -13.50
C GLY A 55 -14.53 -14.45 -12.75
N GLY A 56 -13.61 -13.48 -12.71
CA GLY A 56 -13.76 -12.20 -12.02
C GLY A 56 -12.47 -11.66 -11.44
N VAL A 57 -12.58 -10.70 -10.53
CA VAL A 57 -11.43 -10.16 -9.79
C VAL A 57 -11.10 -11.10 -8.64
N THR A 58 -9.90 -11.65 -8.64
CA THR A 58 -9.38 -12.56 -7.59
C THR A 58 -7.98 -12.14 -7.16
N ALA A 59 -7.54 -12.62 -5.98
CA ALA A 59 -6.19 -12.39 -5.50
C ALA A 59 -5.15 -13.00 -6.46
N GLU A 60 -5.41 -14.22 -6.94
CA GLU A 60 -4.56 -14.94 -7.89
C GLU A 60 -4.43 -14.17 -9.22
N GLY A 61 -5.53 -13.65 -9.75
CA GLY A 61 -5.54 -12.84 -10.97
C GLY A 61 -4.78 -11.52 -10.82
N LEU A 62 -4.88 -10.87 -9.65
CA LEU A 62 -4.10 -9.66 -9.34
C LEU A 62 -2.60 -9.95 -9.32
N VAL A 63 -2.21 -11.06 -8.72
CA VAL A 63 -0.80 -11.48 -8.65
C VAL A 63 -0.26 -11.87 -10.02
N GLU A 64 -1.02 -12.63 -10.82
CA GLU A 64 -0.65 -12.95 -12.20
C GLU A 64 -0.44 -11.69 -13.02
N SER A 65 -1.41 -10.77 -13.00
CA SER A 65 -1.30 -9.47 -13.68
C SER A 65 -0.06 -8.68 -13.25
N ALA A 66 0.29 -8.69 -11.96
CA ALA A 66 1.47 -8.01 -11.45
C ALA A 66 2.77 -8.64 -11.97
N MET A 67 2.87 -9.97 -11.91
CA MET A 67 4.05 -10.72 -12.35
C MET A 67 4.26 -10.62 -13.87
N ASP A 68 3.21 -10.70 -14.67
CA ASP A 68 3.30 -10.53 -16.13
C ASP A 68 3.87 -9.15 -16.50
N LYS A 69 3.47 -8.10 -15.78
CA LYS A 69 4.00 -6.75 -15.99
C LYS A 69 5.44 -6.58 -15.51
N VAL A 70 5.81 -7.25 -14.42
CA VAL A 70 7.19 -7.30 -13.93
C VAL A 70 8.06 -7.99 -14.96
N HIS A 71 7.69 -9.19 -15.40
CA HIS A 71 8.44 -9.93 -16.42
C HIS A 71 8.59 -9.15 -17.72
N MET A 72 7.52 -8.47 -18.17
CA MET A 72 7.59 -7.59 -19.35
C MET A 72 8.69 -6.53 -19.24
N ILE A 73 8.86 -5.93 -18.06
CA ILE A 73 9.89 -4.91 -17.83
C ILE A 73 11.27 -5.57 -17.67
N GLN A 74 11.36 -6.71 -17.01
CA GLN A 74 12.60 -7.47 -16.86
C GLN A 74 13.13 -7.98 -18.20
N GLU A 75 12.27 -8.37 -19.14
CA GLU A 75 12.65 -8.66 -20.53
C GLU A 75 13.27 -7.44 -21.25
N MET A 76 12.97 -6.24 -20.76
CA MET A 76 13.63 -5.01 -21.23
C MET A 76 14.95 -4.74 -20.49
N GLN A 77 15.44 -5.70 -19.69
CA GLN A 77 16.68 -5.62 -18.90
C GLN A 77 16.66 -4.50 -17.85
N TYR A 78 15.56 -4.41 -17.08
CA TYR A 78 15.43 -3.46 -15.98
C TYR A 78 14.80 -4.11 -14.75
N ASP A 79 15.57 -4.15 -13.64
CA ASP A 79 15.20 -4.85 -12.41
C ASP A 79 15.00 -3.92 -11.20
N ASN A 80 15.24 -2.60 -11.34
CA ASN A 80 14.96 -1.65 -10.27
C ASN A 80 13.44 -1.39 -10.17
N LEU A 81 12.73 -2.40 -9.64
CA LEU A 81 11.28 -2.48 -9.61
C LEU A 81 10.73 -2.55 -8.19
N VAL A 82 9.54 -2.03 -8.02
CA VAL A 82 8.70 -2.16 -6.82
C VAL A 82 7.31 -2.62 -7.28
N ILE A 83 6.69 -3.55 -6.58
CA ILE A 83 5.34 -4.02 -6.90
C ILE A 83 4.31 -3.34 -5.99
N SER A 84 3.17 -2.99 -6.54
CA SER A 84 2.03 -2.47 -5.79
C SER A 84 0.75 -3.15 -6.27
N ILE A 85 0.17 -3.99 -5.42
CA ILE A 85 -1.16 -4.57 -5.63
C ILE A 85 -2.14 -3.88 -4.69
N LYS A 86 -3.27 -3.40 -5.22
CA LYS A 86 -4.27 -2.71 -4.41
C LYS A 86 -5.69 -3.21 -4.72
N SER A 87 -6.45 -3.42 -3.67
CA SER A 87 -7.88 -3.74 -3.74
C SER A 87 -8.65 -2.91 -2.70
N SER A 88 -9.91 -2.62 -2.97
CA SER A 88 -10.87 -2.10 -2.00
C SER A 88 -11.43 -3.21 -1.10
N ASP A 89 -11.33 -4.47 -1.53
CA ASP A 89 -11.60 -5.65 -0.72
C ASP A 89 -10.36 -5.97 0.13
N VAL A 90 -10.52 -5.87 1.45
CA VAL A 90 -9.41 -6.03 2.41
C VAL A 90 -8.87 -7.46 2.40
N LEU A 91 -9.74 -8.46 2.40
CA LEU A 91 -9.32 -9.86 2.45
C LEU A 91 -8.63 -10.29 1.15
N MET A 92 -9.15 -9.85 0.01
CA MET A 92 -8.51 -10.06 -1.29
C MET A 92 -7.13 -9.39 -1.34
N CYS A 93 -7.00 -8.18 -0.79
CA CYS A 93 -5.73 -7.47 -0.74
C CYS A 93 -4.70 -8.21 0.11
N ILE A 94 -5.10 -8.69 1.30
CA ILE A 94 -4.25 -9.52 2.18
C ILE A 94 -3.79 -10.76 1.43
N ARG A 95 -4.73 -11.52 0.87
CA ARG A 95 -4.43 -12.75 0.14
C ARG A 95 -3.50 -12.53 -1.05
N ALA A 96 -3.70 -11.45 -1.80
CA ALA A 96 -2.81 -11.11 -2.92
C ALA A 96 -1.38 -10.81 -2.45
N HIS A 97 -1.20 -10.18 -1.29
CA HIS A 97 0.13 -9.90 -0.73
C HIS A 97 0.82 -11.16 -0.20
N GLU A 98 0.09 -12.08 0.41
CA GLU A 98 0.61 -13.42 0.77
C GLU A 98 1.13 -14.14 -0.48
N LEU A 99 0.31 -14.20 -1.52
CA LEU A 99 0.66 -14.91 -2.75
C LEU A 99 1.83 -14.28 -3.52
N ILE A 100 1.94 -12.94 -3.54
CA ILE A 100 3.04 -12.28 -4.24
C ILE A 100 4.35 -12.39 -3.48
N ALA A 101 4.32 -12.35 -2.14
CA ALA A 101 5.50 -12.51 -1.31
C ALA A 101 6.19 -13.88 -1.49
N ASP A 102 5.40 -14.92 -1.79
CA ASP A 102 5.92 -16.25 -2.12
C ASP A 102 6.54 -16.36 -3.53
N ARG A 103 6.37 -15.34 -4.38
CA ARG A 103 6.77 -15.38 -5.80
C ARG A 103 7.92 -14.47 -6.17
N THR A 104 8.29 -13.52 -5.33
CA THR A 104 9.30 -12.52 -5.65
C THR A 104 9.90 -11.89 -4.41
N ASP A 105 11.18 -11.52 -4.50
CA ASP A 105 11.90 -10.72 -3.51
C ASP A 105 11.87 -9.21 -3.82
N LEU A 106 11.12 -8.79 -4.84
CA LEU A 106 10.99 -7.37 -5.17
C LEU A 106 10.23 -6.63 -4.06
N PRO A 107 10.64 -5.40 -3.72
CA PRO A 107 9.97 -4.61 -2.71
C PRO A 107 8.48 -4.41 -2.99
N LEU A 108 7.67 -4.53 -1.94
CA LEU A 108 6.21 -4.43 -2.01
C LEU A 108 5.72 -3.11 -1.42
N HIS A 109 4.89 -2.41 -2.19
CA HIS A 109 4.18 -1.21 -1.74
C HIS A 109 2.73 -1.54 -1.42
N VAL A 110 2.39 -1.56 -0.14
CA VAL A 110 1.10 -2.03 0.38
C VAL A 110 0.13 -0.90 0.68
N GLY A 111 -1.15 -1.17 0.51
CA GLY A 111 -2.22 -0.23 0.86
C GLY A 111 -3.59 -0.70 0.38
N ILE A 112 -4.63 -0.33 1.12
CA ILE A 112 -6.01 -0.54 0.70
C ILE A 112 -6.42 0.67 -0.16
N THR A 113 -6.94 0.44 -1.36
CA THR A 113 -7.43 1.51 -2.22
C THR A 113 -8.90 1.80 -1.94
N GLU A 114 -9.33 3.05 -2.16
CA GLU A 114 -10.73 3.44 -1.98
C GLU A 114 -11.29 3.04 -0.61
N ALA A 115 -10.48 3.23 0.45
CA ALA A 115 -10.84 2.75 1.77
C ALA A 115 -12.06 3.48 2.37
N GLY A 116 -12.34 4.70 1.92
CA GLY A 116 -13.51 5.48 2.27
C GLY A 116 -13.19 6.74 3.09
N THR A 117 -14.19 7.23 3.81
CA THR A 117 -14.05 8.41 4.68
C THR A 117 -13.01 8.17 5.76
N VAL A 118 -12.47 9.25 6.36
CA VAL A 118 -11.42 9.19 7.40
C VAL A 118 -11.71 8.09 8.42
N LYS A 119 -12.87 8.10 9.08
CA LYS A 119 -13.23 7.10 10.10
C LYS A 119 -13.26 5.65 9.56
N LYS A 120 -13.95 5.40 8.46
CA LYS A 120 -14.10 4.03 7.91
C LYS A 120 -12.82 3.57 7.21
N GLY A 121 -12.17 4.50 6.50
CA GLY A 121 -10.94 4.23 5.78
C GLY A 121 -9.76 3.94 6.71
N THR A 122 -9.66 4.61 7.86
CA THR A 122 -8.69 4.30 8.91
C THR A 122 -8.85 2.85 9.39
N ILE A 123 -10.09 2.43 9.72
CA ILE A 123 -10.33 1.06 10.18
C ILE A 123 -9.95 0.03 9.11
N ARG A 124 -10.39 0.24 7.87
CA ARG A 124 -10.07 -0.68 6.77
C ARG A 124 -8.57 -0.76 6.51
N SER A 125 -7.89 0.39 6.51
CA SER A 125 -6.45 0.46 6.32
C SER A 125 -5.70 -0.20 7.48
N ALA A 126 -6.12 0.04 8.72
CA ALA A 126 -5.52 -0.59 9.90
C ALA A 126 -5.66 -2.12 9.86
N VAL A 127 -6.84 -2.63 9.51
CA VAL A 127 -7.06 -4.08 9.38
C VAL A 127 -6.22 -4.68 8.26
N GLY A 128 -6.25 -4.08 7.06
CA GLY A 128 -5.54 -4.63 5.90
C GLY A 128 -4.02 -4.51 6.03
N LEU A 129 -3.51 -3.32 6.37
CA LEU A 129 -2.08 -3.10 6.57
C LEU A 129 -1.57 -3.86 7.78
N GLY A 130 -2.34 -3.89 8.88
CA GLY A 130 -1.98 -4.64 10.07
C GLY A 130 -1.79 -6.13 9.79
N ALA A 131 -2.73 -6.75 9.07
CA ALA A 131 -2.65 -8.16 8.71
C ALA A 131 -1.47 -8.48 7.78
N ILE A 132 -1.15 -7.61 6.81
CA ILE A 132 -0.05 -7.81 5.88
C ILE A 132 1.29 -7.58 6.57
N LEU A 133 1.47 -6.44 7.24
CA LEU A 133 2.72 -6.05 7.87
C LEU A 133 3.12 -6.94 9.05
N SER A 134 2.15 -7.49 9.79
CA SER A 134 2.42 -8.44 10.89
C SER A 134 3.03 -9.76 10.42
N GLN A 135 2.92 -10.08 9.14
CA GLN A 135 3.56 -11.25 8.51
C GLN A 135 4.97 -10.95 7.98
N GLY A 136 5.48 -9.72 8.18
CA GLY A 136 6.75 -9.26 7.61
C GLY A 136 6.69 -8.92 6.12
N ILE A 137 5.48 -8.77 5.56
CA ILE A 137 5.24 -8.46 4.15
C ILE A 137 5.04 -6.95 4.00
N GLY A 138 5.80 -6.31 3.09
CA GLY A 138 5.66 -4.89 2.74
C GLY A 138 6.83 -4.01 3.18
N ASP A 139 7.29 -3.16 2.28
CA ASP A 139 8.46 -2.28 2.44
C ASP A 139 8.06 -0.82 2.52
N THR A 140 7.00 -0.45 1.84
CA THR A 140 6.40 0.88 1.90
C THR A 140 4.89 0.79 1.95
N ILE A 141 4.25 1.78 2.58
CA ILE A 141 2.79 1.78 2.75
C ILE A 141 2.15 3.06 2.19
N ARG A 142 0.87 2.98 1.87
CA ARG A 142 0.00 4.13 1.67
C ARG A 142 -1.37 3.87 2.28
N VAL A 143 -1.79 4.78 3.14
CA VAL A 143 -3.19 4.91 3.56
C VAL A 143 -3.93 5.74 2.50
N SER A 144 -5.19 5.44 2.21
CA SER A 144 -6.00 6.13 1.20
C SER A 144 -7.35 6.50 1.80
N LEU A 145 -7.52 7.79 2.09
CA LEU A 145 -8.71 8.34 2.76
C LEU A 145 -9.39 9.39 1.87
N THR A 146 -10.71 9.50 2.01
CA THR A 146 -11.44 10.66 1.49
C THR A 146 -11.39 11.76 2.55
N GLY A 147 -10.27 12.52 2.56
CA GLY A 147 -9.95 13.55 3.56
C GLY A 147 -8.67 14.29 3.20
N ASP A 148 -8.12 15.04 4.15
CA ASP A 148 -6.84 15.73 3.98
C ASP A 148 -5.70 14.70 3.83
N PRO A 149 -4.80 14.84 2.83
CA PRO A 149 -3.65 13.96 2.68
C PRO A 149 -2.72 13.88 3.91
N VAL A 150 -2.69 14.89 4.75
CA VAL A 150 -1.92 14.89 6.01
C VAL A 150 -2.47 13.83 6.97
N GLU A 151 -3.80 13.67 7.05
CA GLU A 151 -4.43 12.62 7.87
C GLU A 151 -4.02 11.22 7.45
N GLU A 152 -3.79 10.98 6.14
CA GLU A 152 -3.27 9.69 5.64
C GLU A 152 -1.91 9.35 6.26
N VAL A 153 -1.04 10.37 6.44
CA VAL A 153 0.29 10.20 7.02
C VAL A 153 0.22 9.91 8.51
N GLU A 154 -0.64 10.64 9.24
CA GLU A 154 -0.82 10.41 10.69
C GLU A 154 -1.39 9.00 10.95
N VAL A 155 -2.43 8.59 10.22
CA VAL A 155 -2.97 7.22 10.31
C VAL A 155 -1.92 6.17 9.95
N ALA A 156 -1.09 6.43 8.95
CA ALA A 156 -0.02 5.50 8.57
C ALA A 156 1.04 5.35 9.69
N LYS A 157 1.44 6.47 10.33
CA LYS A 157 2.36 6.46 11.48
C LYS A 157 1.77 5.67 12.64
N GLU A 158 0.49 5.87 12.94
CA GLU A 158 -0.20 5.20 14.04
C GLU A 158 -0.31 3.68 13.81
N ILE A 159 -0.63 3.25 12.59
CA ILE A 159 -0.62 1.82 12.23
C ILE A 159 0.77 1.21 12.45
N LEU A 160 1.83 1.88 11.97
CA LEU A 160 3.20 1.38 12.13
C LEU A 160 3.65 1.35 13.60
N SER A 161 3.26 2.35 14.38
CA SER A 161 3.53 2.42 15.81
C SER A 161 2.83 1.30 16.56
N SER A 162 1.55 1.08 16.29
CA SER A 162 0.74 0.00 16.90
C SER A 162 1.30 -1.39 16.62
N LEU A 163 2.00 -1.56 15.49
CA LEU A 163 2.69 -2.81 15.13
C LEU A 163 4.14 -2.90 15.66
N GLY A 164 4.63 -1.85 16.34
CA GLY A 164 6.03 -1.78 16.79
C GLY A 164 7.05 -1.61 15.67
N LEU A 165 6.60 -1.34 14.44
CA LEU A 165 7.47 -1.14 13.27
C LEU A 165 8.06 0.29 13.19
N ARG A 166 7.45 1.22 13.93
CA ARG A 166 7.93 2.58 14.08
C ARG A 166 7.94 2.97 15.54
N ARG A 167 9.01 3.60 16.00
CA ARG A 167 9.03 4.25 17.32
C ARG A 167 8.37 5.63 17.17
N SER A 168 7.29 5.86 17.89
CA SER A 168 6.62 7.15 17.99
C SER A 168 6.46 7.49 19.47
N GLY A 169 7.04 8.58 19.93
CA GLY A 169 6.76 9.22 21.19
C GLY A 169 6.53 8.32 22.42
N ILE A 170 5.60 8.73 23.22
CA ILE A 170 5.14 8.01 24.43
C ILE A 170 3.99 7.08 24.05
N HIS A 171 4.06 5.83 24.48
CA HIS A 171 2.94 4.89 24.32
C HIS A 171 1.96 5.05 25.49
N VAL A 172 0.82 5.65 25.23
CA VAL A 172 -0.24 5.86 26.22
C VAL A 172 -1.10 4.60 26.31
N VAL A 173 -1.17 4.02 27.50
CA VAL A 173 -2.06 2.90 27.84
C VAL A 173 -3.10 3.38 28.84
N SER A 174 -4.35 3.48 28.46
CA SER A 174 -5.43 3.88 29.33
C SER A 174 -6.43 2.73 29.56
N CYS A 175 -6.88 2.59 30.80
CA CYS A 175 -7.91 1.62 31.14
C CYS A 175 -9.30 2.17 30.77
N PRO A 176 -10.21 1.36 30.21
CA PRO A 176 -11.61 1.78 30.05
C PRO A 176 -12.23 2.01 31.45
N THR A 177 -13.04 3.05 31.57
CA THR A 177 -13.73 3.36 32.85
C THR A 177 -14.59 2.18 33.33
N CYS A 178 -14.68 2.01 34.64
CA CYS A 178 -15.52 1.01 35.27
C CYS A 178 -16.24 1.61 36.54
N GLY A 179 -17.09 0.85 37.17
CA GLY A 179 -17.83 1.31 38.37
C GLY A 179 -16.97 1.69 39.58
N ARG A 180 -15.67 1.45 39.56
CA ARG A 180 -14.68 1.86 40.58
C ARG A 180 -13.99 3.16 40.27
N THR A 181 -14.21 3.74 39.08
CA THR A 181 -13.55 4.97 38.66
C THR A 181 -14.14 6.16 39.38
N SER A 182 -13.29 6.93 40.09
CA SER A 182 -13.66 8.12 40.85
C SER A 182 -13.07 9.43 40.28
N ILE A 183 -12.43 9.37 39.14
CA ILE A 183 -11.80 10.52 38.46
C ILE A 183 -12.34 10.65 37.04
N ASP A 184 -12.17 11.82 36.42
CA ASP A 184 -12.39 12.02 34.98
C ASP A 184 -11.24 11.41 34.19
N LEU A 185 -11.25 10.08 34.05
CA LEU A 185 -10.22 9.34 33.31
C LEU A 185 -10.23 9.63 31.82
N ILE A 186 -11.41 9.90 31.23
CA ILE A 186 -11.53 10.20 29.79
C ILE A 186 -10.85 11.55 29.49
N GLY A 187 -11.17 12.59 30.29
CA GLY A 187 -10.55 13.91 30.13
C GLY A 187 -9.03 13.85 30.36
N LEU A 188 -8.58 13.10 31.37
CA LEU A 188 -7.16 12.93 31.64
C LEU A 188 -6.42 12.21 30.48
N ALA A 189 -6.99 11.13 29.93
CA ALA A 189 -6.38 10.41 28.81
C ALA A 189 -6.23 11.31 27.59
N ASN A 190 -7.28 12.05 27.23
CA ASN A 190 -7.23 12.99 26.11
C ASN A 190 -6.16 14.09 26.30
N GLN A 191 -6.05 14.65 27.51
CA GLN A 191 -5.00 15.64 27.83
C GLN A 191 -3.58 15.06 27.71
N VAL A 192 -3.38 13.81 28.14
CA VAL A 192 -2.08 13.15 27.99
C VAL A 192 -1.75 12.91 26.54
N GLU A 193 -2.69 12.46 25.72
CA GLU A 193 -2.51 12.30 24.27
C GLU A 193 -2.15 13.62 23.60
N GLU A 194 -2.88 14.72 23.89
CA GLU A 194 -2.58 16.04 23.35
C GLU A 194 -1.18 16.56 23.73
N LEU A 195 -0.72 16.28 24.94
CA LEU A 195 0.61 16.73 25.43
C LEU A 195 1.76 15.88 24.88
N THR A 196 1.46 14.71 24.35
CA THR A 196 2.48 13.72 23.91
C THR A 196 2.47 13.46 22.39
N ALA A 197 1.56 14.11 21.67
CA ALA A 197 1.38 13.99 20.21
C ALA A 197 2.54 14.54 19.38
#